data_0e6f555c1bba367dab7a2f4352e0d792
#
_entry.id   0e6f555c1bba367dab7a2f4352e0d792
#
_cell.length_a   1.000
_cell.length_b   1.000
_cell.length_c   1.000
_cell.angle_alpha   90.00
_cell.angle_beta   90.00
_cell.angle_gamma   90.00
#
_symmetry.space_group_name_H-M   'P 1'
#
loop_
_entity.id
_entity.type
_entity.pdbx_description
1 polymer ?
#
loop_
_entity_poly.entity_id
_entity_poly.type
_entity_poly.pdbx_seq_one_letter_code
_entity_poly.pdbx_strand_id
1 'polypeptide(L)'
;SGKFDPAEILPKIEKIFGAIPRPERKLPEEWTVEPVADGERSFTVRRPGEAKFVAVGYRVPASNDPDFHRVALGVSILTDSPKGRLYKALVDTGLAEKVFGFSIPGKDPGFVFIGALLKKTGDEAKVRDAMVKTLEESFSEKAPTESEMKVAVEDERTDYDRMFSDPEEFGVELSEYIGQGDWRLFFIGRDELADMTPEGVAGAVSRYFVRDNRVVGMFLPETAPKRAAMPKRIPIEEQIASHHFNEKGEEAEAFDNSQQNINARTEVVKTGSMKLALLPKKNRGETVTVEIRLNIGNDAALKGKQLEKTLLEMMLTRGTKDLTYEEISDRFTALKIDGDITSFTTDRAHIADALRFVGGLMRDASFPKDEFTKLARQVATSNQAKLDNPTTLAIDAMSRHFRTYPEGDARNRLTSQEIVDRIGSMTDEQVKAFYDSVFQTATADIAVVGDFDPKEVKAAIADSFTK
;
A
#
# COMPACT_ATOMS: atom_id res chain seq x y z
N SER A 1 -1.18 22.70 -4.56
CA SER A 1 -0.84 22.08 -5.86
C SER A 1 -2.07 22.04 -6.76
N GLY A 2 -1.90 21.64 -8.03
CA GLY A 2 -2.96 21.60 -9.02
C GLY A 2 -2.82 22.64 -10.12
N LYS A 3 -3.80 22.70 -11.02
CA LYS A 3 -3.79 23.65 -12.14
C LYS A 3 -4.32 25.01 -11.69
N PHE A 4 -3.49 26.02 -11.67
CA PHE A 4 -3.85 27.39 -11.35
C PHE A 4 -3.05 28.36 -12.22
N ASP A 5 -3.54 29.61 -12.33
CA ASP A 5 -2.78 30.69 -12.97
C ASP A 5 -1.87 31.37 -11.93
N PRO A 6 -0.54 31.22 -12.07
CA PRO A 6 0.41 31.88 -11.16
C PRO A 6 0.24 33.42 -11.12
N ALA A 7 -0.12 34.04 -12.26
CA ALA A 7 -0.31 35.50 -12.35
C ALA A 7 -1.51 35.96 -11.51
N GLU A 8 -2.49 35.10 -11.28
CA GLU A 8 -3.64 35.41 -10.42
C GLU A 8 -3.38 35.05 -8.95
N ILE A 9 -2.74 33.92 -8.69
CA ILE A 9 -2.62 33.37 -7.33
C ILE A 9 -1.45 33.99 -6.55
N LEU A 10 -0.27 34.15 -7.18
CA LEU A 10 0.89 34.73 -6.49
C LEU A 10 0.64 36.11 -5.87
N PRO A 11 -0.03 37.05 -6.56
CA PRO A 11 -0.36 38.34 -5.94
C PRO A 11 -1.30 38.24 -4.75
N LYS A 12 -2.21 37.22 -4.75
CA LYS A 12 -3.10 36.99 -3.60
C LYS A 12 -2.31 36.47 -2.39
N ILE A 13 -1.37 35.55 -2.63
CA ILE A 13 -0.49 35.02 -1.60
C ILE A 13 0.39 36.13 -1.04
N GLU A 14 1.02 36.91 -1.90
CA GLU A 14 1.86 38.07 -1.50
C GLU A 14 1.08 39.09 -0.69
N LYS A 15 -0.14 39.43 -1.10
CA LYS A 15 -1.01 40.34 -0.38
C LYS A 15 -1.36 39.89 1.02
N ILE A 16 -1.59 38.57 1.21
CA ILE A 16 -2.02 38.00 2.49
C ILE A 16 -0.80 37.76 3.40
N PHE A 17 0.22 37.11 2.90
CA PHE A 17 1.36 36.62 3.70
C PHE A 17 2.54 37.62 3.68
N GLY A 18 2.71 38.42 2.63
CA GLY A 18 3.78 39.42 2.52
C GLY A 18 3.64 40.55 3.53
N ALA A 19 2.44 40.75 4.09
CA ALA A 19 2.22 41.73 5.18
C ALA A 19 2.73 41.21 6.55
N ILE A 20 3.04 39.92 6.69
CA ILE A 20 3.57 39.32 7.93
C ILE A 20 5.05 39.66 8.03
N PRO A 21 5.49 40.42 9.05
CA PRO A 21 6.88 40.82 9.18
C PRO A 21 7.76 39.58 9.42
N ARG A 22 8.93 39.52 8.79
CA ARG A 22 9.91 38.48 9.02
C ARG A 22 10.35 38.51 10.49
N PRO A 23 10.28 37.39 11.21
CA PRO A 23 10.71 37.34 12.61
C PRO A 23 12.19 37.71 12.74
N GLU A 24 12.52 38.61 13.65
CA GLU A 24 13.92 38.94 14.01
C GLU A 24 14.59 37.82 14.80
N ARG A 25 13.79 36.92 15.40
CA ARG A 25 14.24 35.78 16.17
C ARG A 25 14.96 34.78 15.27
N LYS A 26 16.21 34.52 15.57
CA LYS A 26 16.92 33.34 15.04
C LYS A 26 16.50 32.10 15.81
N LEU A 27 16.21 31.03 15.09
CA LEU A 27 16.05 29.72 15.72
C LEU A 27 17.40 29.27 16.28
N PRO A 28 17.43 28.67 17.50
CA PRO A 28 18.67 28.12 18.03
C PRO A 28 19.22 27.05 17.07
N GLU A 29 20.53 27.07 16.88
CA GLU A 29 21.20 25.99 16.17
C GLU A 29 21.15 24.72 17.03
N GLU A 30 20.75 23.64 16.41
CA GLU A 30 20.82 22.33 17.05
C GLU A 30 22.26 21.82 16.93
N TRP A 31 22.87 21.47 18.04
CA TRP A 31 24.30 21.11 18.15
C TRP A 31 24.53 19.69 18.67
N THR A 32 23.49 19.03 19.18
CA THR A 32 23.61 17.64 19.64
C THR A 32 23.60 16.70 18.46
N VAL A 33 24.55 15.80 18.38
CA VAL A 33 24.70 14.79 17.35
C VAL A 33 24.43 13.42 17.94
N GLU A 34 23.74 12.55 17.22
CA GLU A 34 23.52 11.19 17.67
C GLU A 34 24.84 10.40 17.68
N PRO A 35 25.16 9.67 18.78
CA PRO A 35 26.41 8.91 18.85
C PRO A 35 26.44 7.80 17.80
N VAL A 36 27.62 7.43 17.36
CA VAL A 36 27.86 6.30 16.47
C VAL A 36 27.26 5.02 17.06
N ALA A 37 26.63 4.19 16.25
CA ALA A 37 26.14 2.88 16.68
C ALA A 37 27.35 1.95 16.90
N ASP A 38 27.45 1.38 18.11
CA ASP A 38 28.57 0.59 18.59
C ASP A 38 28.15 -0.80 19.12
N GLY A 39 26.95 -1.23 18.81
CA GLY A 39 26.41 -2.52 19.20
C GLY A 39 24.90 -2.61 19.10
N GLU A 40 24.41 -3.84 19.05
CA GLU A 40 22.96 -4.12 19.05
C GLU A 40 22.30 -3.52 20.27
N ARG A 41 21.15 -2.93 20.04
CA ARG A 41 20.23 -2.50 21.10
C ARG A 41 18.94 -3.29 20.99
N SER A 42 18.40 -3.69 22.14
CA SER A 42 17.11 -4.36 22.18
C SER A 42 16.22 -3.77 23.27
N PHE A 43 14.92 -3.79 23.00
CA PHE A 43 13.94 -3.40 24.00
C PHE A 43 12.68 -4.26 23.86
N THR A 44 11.96 -4.38 24.98
CA THR A 44 10.67 -5.05 25.00
C THR A 44 9.61 -4.08 25.50
N VAL A 45 8.56 -3.89 24.71
CA VAL A 45 7.38 -3.14 25.10
C VAL A 45 6.35 -4.14 25.61
N ARG A 46 5.87 -3.92 26.84
CA ARG A 46 4.84 -4.75 27.45
C ARG A 46 3.60 -3.92 27.70
N ARG A 47 2.47 -4.35 27.11
CA ARG A 47 1.17 -3.67 27.22
C ARG A 47 0.03 -4.65 27.03
N PRO A 48 -1.21 -4.31 27.38
CA PRO A 48 -2.38 -5.08 26.99
C PRO A 48 -2.41 -5.27 25.47
N GLY A 49 -2.72 -6.49 25.00
CA GLY A 49 -2.83 -6.83 23.60
C GLY A 49 -2.96 -8.33 23.38
N GLU A 50 -3.41 -8.72 22.19
CA GLU A 50 -3.67 -10.12 21.83
C GLU A 50 -2.66 -10.69 20.80
N ALA A 51 -1.85 -9.87 20.18
CA ALA A 51 -0.82 -10.29 19.23
C ALA A 51 0.57 -9.90 19.72
N LYS A 52 1.57 -10.73 19.47
CA LYS A 52 2.97 -10.39 19.63
C LYS A 52 3.48 -9.70 18.38
N PHE A 53 4.48 -8.85 18.56
CA PHE A 53 5.12 -8.16 17.45
C PHE A 53 6.62 -8.14 17.65
N VAL A 54 7.36 -8.49 16.60
CA VAL A 54 8.82 -8.38 16.54
C VAL A 54 9.17 -7.37 15.47
N ALA A 55 10.01 -6.41 15.81
CA ALA A 55 10.51 -5.41 14.89
C ALA A 55 12.03 -5.38 14.90
N VAL A 56 12.61 -5.08 13.74
CA VAL A 56 14.04 -4.79 13.60
C VAL A 56 14.15 -3.44 12.89
N GLY A 57 14.94 -2.56 13.46
CA GLY A 57 15.28 -1.28 12.87
C GLY A 57 16.77 -1.14 12.65
N TYR A 58 17.12 -0.45 11.57
CA TYR A 58 18.49 -0.06 11.27
C TYR A 58 18.52 1.44 10.99
N ARG A 59 19.55 2.11 11.48
CA ARG A 59 19.81 3.48 11.10
C ARG A 59 20.31 3.51 9.66
N VAL A 60 19.81 4.48 8.88
CA VAL A 60 20.17 4.66 7.46
C VAL A 60 20.53 6.12 7.22
N PRO A 61 21.18 6.45 6.11
CA PRO A 61 21.52 7.84 5.79
C PRO A 61 20.30 8.77 5.70
N ALA A 62 20.56 10.06 5.67
CA ALA A 62 19.54 11.05 5.33
C ALA A 62 19.00 10.83 3.90
N SER A 63 17.79 11.28 3.63
CA SER A 63 17.11 11.07 2.32
C SER A 63 17.84 11.65 1.11
N ASN A 64 18.80 12.55 1.35
CA ASN A 64 19.65 13.14 0.33
C ASN A 64 20.92 12.33 0.00
N ASP A 65 21.16 11.20 0.67
CA ASP A 65 22.27 10.30 0.38
C ASP A 65 21.79 9.23 -0.64
N PRO A 66 22.55 8.97 -1.72
CA PRO A 66 22.17 7.96 -2.72
C PRO A 66 21.96 6.55 -2.15
N ASP A 67 22.59 6.20 -1.04
CA ASP A 67 22.39 4.91 -0.38
C ASP A 67 21.00 4.80 0.27
N PHE A 68 20.36 5.92 0.64
CA PHE A 68 19.01 5.88 1.21
C PHE A 68 17.99 5.20 0.27
N HIS A 69 17.95 5.62 -1.00
CA HIS A 69 17.02 5.05 -1.98
C HIS A 69 17.36 3.60 -2.33
N ARG A 70 18.65 3.22 -2.34
CA ARG A 70 19.07 1.82 -2.52
C ARG A 70 18.62 0.94 -1.36
N VAL A 71 18.74 1.42 -0.13
CA VAL A 71 18.26 0.71 1.06
C VAL A 71 16.73 0.62 1.04
N ALA A 72 16.02 1.69 0.70
CA ALA A 72 14.57 1.68 0.59
C ALA A 72 14.07 0.62 -0.42
N LEU A 73 14.68 0.57 -1.61
CA LEU A 73 14.38 -0.46 -2.60
C LEU A 73 14.71 -1.87 -2.08
N GLY A 74 15.81 -2.03 -1.36
CA GLY A 74 16.17 -3.28 -0.71
C GLY A 74 15.16 -3.73 0.34
N VAL A 75 14.60 -2.81 1.12
CA VAL A 75 13.52 -3.08 2.07
C VAL A 75 12.26 -3.56 1.34
N SER A 76 11.89 -2.91 0.24
CA SER A 76 10.78 -3.34 -0.61
C SER A 76 10.98 -4.79 -1.08
N ILE A 77 12.13 -5.12 -1.69
CA ILE A 77 12.46 -6.49 -2.12
C ILE A 77 12.40 -7.51 -0.98
N LEU A 78 12.81 -7.13 0.23
CA LEU A 78 12.79 -8.03 1.38
C LEU A 78 11.39 -8.29 1.91
N THR A 79 10.52 -7.28 1.90
CA THR A 79 9.25 -7.29 2.65
C THR A 79 8.00 -7.36 1.77
N ASP A 80 8.15 -7.31 0.44
CA ASP A 80 7.03 -7.45 -0.49
C ASP A 80 6.17 -8.69 -0.19
N SER A 81 4.88 -8.58 -0.42
CA SER A 81 3.93 -9.67 -0.20
C SER A 81 3.23 -10.02 -1.52
N PRO A 82 3.32 -11.27 -1.96
CA PRO A 82 3.83 -12.49 -1.28
C PRO A 82 5.28 -12.88 -1.63
N LYS A 83 6.03 -12.09 -2.38
CA LYS A 83 7.27 -12.50 -3.04
C LYS A 83 8.52 -12.25 -2.21
N GLY A 84 8.47 -11.30 -1.28
CA GLY A 84 9.61 -10.84 -0.49
C GLY A 84 10.32 -11.96 0.24
N ARG A 85 11.64 -11.84 0.37
CA ARG A 85 12.48 -12.88 1.01
C ARG A 85 12.07 -13.10 2.47
N LEU A 86 11.68 -12.03 3.16
CA LEU A 86 11.23 -12.11 4.55
C LEU A 86 9.82 -12.74 4.65
N TYR A 87 8.94 -12.45 3.70
CA TYR A 87 7.63 -13.11 3.62
C TYR A 87 7.80 -14.64 3.50
N LYS A 88 8.64 -15.08 2.60
CA LYS A 88 8.95 -16.50 2.39
C LYS A 88 9.57 -17.16 3.64
N ALA A 89 10.44 -16.43 4.33
CA ALA A 89 11.12 -16.96 5.52
C ALA A 89 10.19 -17.07 6.74
N LEU A 90 9.19 -16.19 6.89
CA LEU A 90 8.39 -16.11 8.10
C LEU A 90 6.92 -16.47 7.89
N VAL A 91 6.28 -16.00 6.81
CA VAL A 91 4.84 -16.21 6.61
C VAL A 91 4.59 -17.59 6.00
N ASP A 92 5.31 -17.95 4.94
CA ASP A 92 5.18 -19.27 4.30
C ASP A 92 5.54 -20.40 5.24
N THR A 93 6.47 -20.18 6.16
CA THR A 93 6.85 -21.16 7.19
C THR A 93 5.91 -21.21 8.39
N GLY A 94 4.95 -20.26 8.48
CA GLY A 94 3.99 -20.18 9.59
C GLY A 94 4.56 -19.62 10.90
N LEU A 95 5.75 -19.03 10.87
CA LEU A 95 6.37 -18.35 12.03
C LEU A 95 5.68 -17.01 12.32
N ALA A 96 5.29 -16.27 11.30
CA ALA A 96 4.54 -15.02 11.41
C ALA A 96 3.26 -15.06 10.57
N GLU A 97 2.31 -14.19 10.91
CA GLU A 97 1.07 -14.01 10.15
C GLU A 97 1.22 -12.93 9.07
N LYS A 98 2.09 -11.95 9.32
CA LYS A 98 2.35 -10.84 8.40
C LYS A 98 3.77 -10.30 8.61
N VAL A 99 4.39 -9.86 7.53
CA VAL A 99 5.61 -9.05 7.55
C VAL A 99 5.36 -7.76 6.79
N PHE A 100 6.10 -6.71 7.14
CA PHE A 100 6.11 -5.45 6.42
C PHE A 100 7.37 -4.68 6.75
N GLY A 101 7.76 -3.75 5.88
CA GLY A 101 8.89 -2.86 6.11
C GLY A 101 8.69 -1.54 5.40
N PHE A 102 9.30 -0.51 5.95
CA PHE A 102 9.34 0.81 5.35
C PHE A 102 10.57 1.57 5.79
N SER A 103 11.00 2.52 4.98
CA SER A 103 12.07 3.45 5.27
C SER A 103 11.48 4.79 5.67
N ILE A 104 12.02 5.39 6.71
CA ILE A 104 11.64 6.74 7.15
C ILE A 104 12.71 7.70 6.64
N PRO A 105 12.38 8.50 5.61
CA PRO A 105 13.28 9.53 5.12
C PRO A 105 13.36 10.68 6.12
N GLY A 106 14.50 11.33 6.18
CA GLY A 106 14.69 12.51 7.02
C GLY A 106 15.69 13.47 6.40
N LYS A 107 15.63 14.74 6.83
CA LYS A 107 16.68 15.72 6.62
C LYS A 107 18.00 15.26 7.24
N ASP A 108 17.88 14.47 8.29
CA ASP A 108 18.95 13.82 9.06
C ASP A 108 18.95 12.32 8.81
N PRO A 109 19.96 11.57 9.27
CA PRO A 109 19.94 10.11 9.21
C PRO A 109 18.62 9.55 9.72
N GLY A 110 17.96 8.79 8.86
CA GLY A 110 16.69 8.16 9.12
C GLY A 110 16.83 6.74 9.67
N PHE A 111 15.77 5.98 9.56
CA PHE A 111 15.82 4.56 9.90
C PHE A 111 14.87 3.74 9.01
N VAL A 112 15.17 2.49 8.87
CA VAL A 112 14.22 1.50 8.36
C VAL A 112 13.57 0.77 9.52
N PHE A 113 12.32 0.41 9.33
CA PHE A 113 11.53 -0.37 10.25
C PHE A 113 10.97 -1.59 9.54
N ILE A 114 11.25 -2.77 10.06
CA ILE A 114 10.77 -4.03 9.51
C ILE A 114 10.09 -4.80 10.62
N GLY A 115 8.86 -5.22 10.40
CA GLY A 115 8.00 -5.81 11.40
C GLY A 115 7.43 -7.16 11.02
N ALA A 116 7.23 -8.01 12.01
CA ALA A 116 6.53 -9.27 11.90
C ALA A 116 5.45 -9.38 12.98
N LEU A 117 4.22 -9.66 12.57
CA LEU A 117 3.09 -9.89 13.46
C LEU A 117 2.92 -11.39 13.70
N LEU A 118 2.81 -11.77 14.97
CA LEU A 118 2.67 -13.14 15.41
C LEU A 118 1.38 -13.33 16.21
N LYS A 119 0.90 -14.57 16.25
CA LYS A 119 -0.10 -14.96 17.25
C LYS A 119 0.43 -14.77 18.67
N LYS A 120 -0.45 -14.61 19.64
CA LYS A 120 -0.08 -14.53 21.07
C LYS A 120 0.76 -15.72 21.53
N THR A 121 0.52 -16.90 20.96
CA THR A 121 1.27 -18.15 21.22
C THR A 121 2.52 -18.32 20.36
N GLY A 122 2.81 -17.40 19.43
CA GLY A 122 3.97 -17.46 18.57
C GLY A 122 5.29 -17.35 19.35
N ASP A 123 6.36 -17.91 18.78
CA ASP A 123 7.70 -17.89 19.36
C ASP A 123 8.45 -16.63 18.85
N GLU A 124 8.42 -15.57 19.63
CA GLU A 124 9.07 -14.30 19.28
C GLU A 124 10.58 -14.42 19.11
N ALA A 125 11.23 -15.35 19.83
CA ALA A 125 12.67 -15.54 19.71
C ALA A 125 13.04 -16.17 18.37
N LYS A 126 12.29 -17.20 17.93
CA LYS A 126 12.49 -17.82 16.61
C LYS A 126 12.22 -16.83 15.48
N VAL A 127 11.16 -16.05 15.61
CA VAL A 127 10.85 -15.02 14.59
C VAL A 127 11.95 -13.97 14.53
N ARG A 128 12.42 -13.46 15.69
CA ARG A 128 13.55 -12.54 15.74
C ARG A 128 14.78 -13.11 15.03
N ASP A 129 15.17 -14.34 15.37
CA ASP A 129 16.37 -14.95 14.82
C ASP A 129 16.29 -15.18 13.30
N ALA A 130 15.15 -15.68 12.82
CA ALA A 130 14.90 -15.86 11.40
C ALA A 130 14.84 -14.52 10.65
N MET A 131 14.22 -13.51 11.27
CA MET A 131 14.12 -12.16 10.73
C MET A 131 15.51 -11.52 10.58
N VAL A 132 16.30 -11.50 11.66
CA VAL A 132 17.66 -10.97 11.65
C VAL A 132 18.53 -11.66 10.62
N LYS A 133 18.49 -12.99 10.59
CA LYS A 133 19.24 -13.78 9.60
C LYS A 133 18.86 -13.36 8.16
N THR A 134 17.57 -13.31 7.87
CA THR A 134 17.10 -12.94 6.52
C THR A 134 17.53 -11.53 6.13
N LEU A 135 17.44 -10.57 7.06
CA LEU A 135 17.77 -9.18 6.79
C LEU A 135 19.27 -8.93 6.58
N GLU A 136 20.12 -9.56 7.38
CA GLU A 136 21.57 -9.30 7.38
C GLU A 136 22.36 -10.20 6.43
N GLU A 137 21.87 -11.44 6.16
CA GLU A 137 22.60 -12.41 5.36
C GLU A 137 22.12 -12.51 3.91
N SER A 138 20.82 -12.29 3.65
CA SER A 138 20.24 -12.64 2.34
C SER A 138 20.82 -11.87 1.15
N PHE A 139 21.21 -10.62 1.32
CA PHE A 139 21.84 -9.84 0.25
C PHE A 139 23.37 -9.96 0.22
N SER A 140 24.00 -10.24 1.35
CA SER A 140 25.44 -10.57 1.37
C SER A 140 25.71 -11.95 0.77
N GLU A 141 24.80 -12.91 0.95
CA GLU A 141 24.90 -14.23 0.33
C GLU A 141 24.52 -14.23 -1.15
N LYS A 142 23.47 -13.46 -1.50
CA LYS A 142 22.94 -13.39 -2.86
C LYS A 142 22.29 -12.03 -3.13
N ALA A 143 22.91 -11.24 -3.99
CA ALA A 143 22.34 -9.97 -4.47
C ALA A 143 20.90 -10.17 -4.98
N PRO A 144 20.08 -9.12 -5.04
CA PRO A 144 18.78 -9.18 -5.70
C PRO A 144 18.91 -9.72 -7.13
N THR A 145 17.99 -10.57 -7.53
CA THR A 145 17.92 -11.03 -8.92
C THR A 145 17.40 -9.90 -9.81
N GLU A 146 17.68 -9.98 -11.11
CA GLU A 146 17.12 -9.06 -12.10
C GLU A 146 15.58 -8.98 -12.03
N SER A 147 14.92 -10.10 -11.73
CA SER A 147 13.47 -10.15 -11.58
C SER A 147 12.99 -9.42 -10.34
N GLU A 148 13.67 -9.59 -9.18
CA GLU A 148 13.36 -8.85 -7.96
C GLU A 148 13.56 -7.35 -8.16
N MET A 149 14.67 -6.95 -8.78
CA MET A 149 14.96 -5.55 -9.12
C MET A 149 13.90 -4.95 -10.02
N LYS A 150 13.59 -5.66 -11.12
CA LYS A 150 12.61 -5.17 -12.09
C LYS A 150 11.25 -4.89 -11.43
N VAL A 151 10.76 -5.81 -10.62
CA VAL A 151 9.47 -5.63 -9.93
C VAL A 151 9.54 -4.43 -8.99
N ALA A 152 10.53 -4.38 -8.10
CA ALA A 152 10.63 -3.31 -7.12
C ALA A 152 10.81 -1.91 -7.76
N VAL A 153 11.62 -1.80 -8.81
CA VAL A 153 11.79 -0.53 -9.55
C VAL A 153 10.50 -0.12 -10.27
N GLU A 154 9.77 -1.07 -10.83
CA GLU A 154 8.51 -0.80 -11.53
C GLU A 154 7.42 -0.34 -10.55
N ASP A 155 7.35 -0.96 -9.37
CA ASP A 155 6.42 -0.58 -8.31
C ASP A 155 6.72 0.85 -7.80
N GLU A 156 7.98 1.15 -7.48
CA GLU A 156 8.39 2.50 -7.07
C GLU A 156 8.10 3.56 -8.16
N ARG A 157 8.38 3.25 -9.43
CA ARG A 157 8.04 4.15 -10.53
C ARG A 157 6.55 4.39 -10.64
N THR A 158 5.76 3.34 -10.48
CA THR A 158 4.30 3.43 -10.52
C THR A 158 3.79 4.33 -9.40
N ASP A 159 4.38 4.23 -8.20
CA ASP A 159 4.04 5.10 -7.08
C ASP A 159 4.42 6.57 -7.35
N TYR A 160 5.60 6.84 -7.91
CA TYR A 160 5.98 8.20 -8.33
C TYR A 160 5.02 8.77 -9.39
N ASP A 161 4.68 7.98 -10.41
CA ASP A 161 3.77 8.40 -11.48
C ASP A 161 2.36 8.68 -10.94
N ARG A 162 1.87 7.85 -10.00
CA ARG A 162 0.60 8.03 -9.33
C ARG A 162 0.57 9.31 -8.50
N MET A 163 1.54 9.48 -7.61
CA MET A 163 1.68 10.70 -6.79
C MET A 163 1.76 11.95 -7.66
N PHE A 164 2.52 11.89 -8.74
CA PHE A 164 2.67 13.02 -9.67
C PHE A 164 1.39 13.34 -10.44
N SER A 165 0.55 12.34 -10.70
CA SER A 165 -0.71 12.51 -11.43
C SER A 165 -1.85 13.03 -10.57
N ASP A 166 -1.80 12.86 -9.25
CA ASP A 166 -2.77 13.39 -8.29
C ASP A 166 -2.28 14.73 -7.70
N PRO A 167 -2.94 15.87 -8.02
CA PRO A 167 -2.49 17.17 -7.53
C PRO A 167 -2.57 17.33 -6.00
N GLU A 168 -3.49 16.64 -5.32
CA GLU A 168 -3.62 16.72 -3.86
C GLU A 168 -2.52 15.90 -3.19
N GLU A 169 -2.35 14.64 -3.60
CA GLU A 169 -1.30 13.74 -3.11
C GLU A 169 0.09 14.33 -3.39
N PHE A 170 0.32 14.80 -4.62
CA PHE A 170 1.57 15.47 -4.99
C PHE A 170 1.86 16.71 -4.14
N GLY A 171 0.83 17.50 -3.79
CA GLY A 171 1.00 18.66 -2.90
C GLY A 171 1.41 18.27 -1.48
N VAL A 172 0.87 17.18 -0.96
CA VAL A 172 1.26 16.61 0.34
C VAL A 172 2.69 16.11 0.28
N GLU A 173 3.02 15.28 -0.71
CA GLU A 173 4.37 14.74 -0.88
C GLU A 173 5.44 15.83 -1.03
N LEU A 174 5.19 16.86 -1.85
CA LEU A 174 6.12 17.99 -1.93
C LEU A 174 6.36 18.66 -0.57
N SER A 175 5.35 18.73 0.31
CA SER A 175 5.53 19.29 1.65
C SER A 175 6.42 18.42 2.53
N GLU A 176 6.36 17.08 2.40
CA GLU A 176 7.26 16.16 3.07
C GLU A 176 8.71 16.33 2.59
N TYR A 177 8.91 16.44 1.27
CA TYR A 177 10.24 16.70 0.71
C TYR A 177 10.78 18.10 1.06
N ILE A 178 9.93 19.12 1.20
CA ILE A 178 10.32 20.43 1.77
C ILE A 178 10.79 20.26 3.22
N GLY A 179 10.09 19.44 4.00
CA GLY A 179 10.48 19.09 5.38
C GLY A 179 11.82 18.35 5.45
N GLN A 180 12.14 17.52 4.47
CA GLN A 180 13.43 16.88 4.30
C GLN A 180 14.51 17.85 3.80
N GLY A 181 14.11 19.00 3.27
CA GLY A 181 14.95 20.14 2.96
C GLY A 181 14.74 20.82 1.62
N ASP A 182 14.34 20.09 0.59
CA ASP A 182 14.01 20.68 -0.70
C ASP A 182 13.05 19.77 -1.48
N TRP A 183 12.00 20.39 -2.03
CA TRP A 183 11.00 19.68 -2.85
C TRP A 183 11.60 18.93 -4.06
N ARG A 184 12.76 19.34 -4.56
CA ARG A 184 13.45 18.71 -5.70
C ARG A 184 13.99 17.34 -5.39
N LEU A 185 14.14 16.97 -4.12
CA LEU A 185 14.51 15.60 -3.70
C LEU A 185 13.54 14.55 -4.22
N PHE A 186 12.26 14.88 -4.38
CA PHE A 186 11.28 14.02 -5.04
C PHE A 186 11.73 13.55 -6.43
N PHE A 187 12.19 14.48 -7.25
CA PHE A 187 12.62 14.17 -8.61
C PHE A 187 13.98 13.48 -8.65
N ILE A 188 14.86 13.80 -7.71
CA ILE A 188 16.16 13.11 -7.56
C ILE A 188 15.93 11.62 -7.27
N GLY A 189 15.13 11.31 -6.26
CA GLY A 189 14.84 9.92 -5.90
C GLY A 189 14.21 9.13 -7.05
N ARG A 190 13.28 9.74 -7.79
CA ARG A 190 12.69 9.12 -8.98
C ARG A 190 13.74 8.86 -10.08
N ASP A 191 14.58 9.83 -10.37
CA ASP A 191 15.56 9.72 -11.47
C ASP A 191 16.66 8.69 -11.14
N GLU A 192 17.04 8.55 -9.86
CA GLU A 192 18.00 7.56 -9.39
C GLU A 192 17.53 6.11 -9.59
N LEU A 193 16.23 5.84 -9.67
CA LEU A 193 15.70 4.49 -9.92
C LEU A 193 16.22 3.88 -11.23
N ALA A 194 16.55 4.71 -12.22
CA ALA A 194 17.03 4.24 -13.53
C ALA A 194 18.43 3.62 -13.47
N ASP A 195 19.23 4.04 -12.50
CA ASP A 195 20.65 3.68 -12.36
C ASP A 195 20.90 2.64 -11.24
N MET A 196 19.83 2.13 -10.62
CA MET A 196 19.95 1.14 -9.55
C MET A 196 20.32 -0.23 -10.08
N THR A 197 21.34 -0.82 -9.48
CA THR A 197 21.84 -2.16 -9.82
C THR A 197 21.66 -3.13 -8.64
N PRO A 198 21.53 -4.46 -8.90
CA PRO A 198 21.47 -5.47 -7.86
C PRO A 198 22.61 -5.37 -6.84
N GLU A 199 23.84 -5.15 -7.34
CA GLU A 199 25.04 -5.04 -6.51
C GLU A 199 25.04 -3.73 -5.69
N GLY A 200 24.52 -2.63 -6.26
CA GLY A 200 24.38 -1.35 -5.57
C GLY A 200 23.41 -1.45 -4.42
N VAL A 201 22.26 -2.09 -4.62
CA VAL A 201 21.25 -2.34 -3.57
C VAL A 201 21.79 -3.29 -2.51
N ALA A 202 22.40 -4.42 -2.91
CA ALA A 202 22.99 -5.37 -2.00
C ALA A 202 24.11 -4.73 -1.15
N GLY A 203 24.97 -3.92 -1.79
CA GLY A 203 26.05 -3.22 -1.12
C GLY A 203 25.56 -2.19 -0.10
N ALA A 204 24.54 -1.41 -0.44
CA ALA A 204 23.95 -0.45 0.47
C ALA A 204 23.25 -1.14 1.66
N VAL A 205 22.39 -2.13 1.42
CA VAL A 205 21.75 -2.89 2.52
C VAL A 205 22.79 -3.54 3.42
N SER A 206 23.79 -4.24 2.86
CA SER A 206 24.82 -4.91 3.64
C SER A 206 25.69 -3.95 4.47
N ARG A 207 25.79 -2.68 4.07
CA ARG A 207 26.51 -1.65 4.83
C ARG A 207 25.77 -1.21 6.09
N TYR A 208 24.44 -1.11 6.01
CA TYR A 208 23.64 -0.57 7.11
C TYR A 208 22.94 -1.66 7.92
N PHE A 209 22.63 -2.82 7.31
CA PHE A 209 21.98 -3.94 8.00
C PHE A 209 23.05 -4.83 8.65
N VAL A 210 23.62 -4.31 9.70
CA VAL A 210 24.67 -4.98 10.47
C VAL A 210 24.31 -5.00 11.94
N ARG A 211 24.81 -5.98 12.66
CA ARG A 211 24.54 -6.19 14.09
C ARG A 211 24.74 -4.91 14.92
N ASP A 212 25.83 -4.20 14.69
CA ASP A 212 26.18 -3.05 15.51
C ASP A 212 25.31 -1.80 15.23
N ASN A 213 24.55 -1.82 14.16
CA ASN A 213 23.57 -0.78 13.80
C ASN A 213 22.11 -1.20 14.08
N ARG A 214 21.90 -2.42 14.56
CA ARG A 214 20.59 -3.03 14.74
C ARG A 214 19.92 -2.63 16.04
N VAL A 215 18.62 -2.34 15.94
CA VAL A 215 17.73 -2.22 17.11
C VAL A 215 16.63 -3.26 16.96
N VAL A 216 16.52 -4.15 17.96
CA VAL A 216 15.43 -5.15 18.00
C VAL A 216 14.40 -4.73 19.02
N GLY A 217 13.15 -4.59 18.56
CA GLY A 217 12.00 -4.31 19.40
C GLY A 217 11.06 -5.51 19.47
N MET A 218 10.56 -5.81 20.65
CA MET A 218 9.53 -6.80 20.86
C MET A 218 8.35 -6.20 21.59
N PHE A 219 7.13 -6.39 21.07
CA PHE A 219 5.91 -6.14 21.79
C PHE A 219 5.37 -7.46 22.31
N LEU A 220 5.27 -7.56 23.63
CA LEU A 220 4.73 -8.74 24.31
C LEU A 220 3.47 -8.33 25.09
N PRO A 221 2.34 -9.03 24.90
CA PRO A 221 1.10 -8.75 25.61
C PRO A 221 1.26 -8.83 27.14
N GLU A 222 1.06 -7.71 27.83
CA GLU A 222 1.14 -7.59 29.32
C GLU A 222 0.40 -6.37 29.82
N THR A 223 -0.08 -6.42 31.08
CA THR A 223 -1.04 -5.43 31.58
C THR A 223 -0.49 -4.14 32.19
N ALA A 224 0.86 -3.92 32.34
CA ALA A 224 1.44 -2.67 32.90
C ALA A 224 2.91 -2.28 32.55
N PRO A 225 3.23 -1.18 31.85
CA PRO A 225 4.58 -0.83 31.28
C PRO A 225 5.27 0.50 31.63
N LYS A 226 6.56 0.71 31.19
CA LYS A 226 7.48 1.87 31.47
C LYS A 226 8.22 2.41 30.21
N ARG A 227 8.72 3.70 30.09
CA ARG A 227 9.18 4.41 28.84
C ARG A 227 10.38 5.41 28.87
N ALA A 228 10.93 5.80 27.69
CA ALA A 228 12.09 6.72 27.47
C ALA A 228 12.13 7.56 26.14
N ALA A 229 13.09 8.47 25.83
CA ALA A 229 13.11 9.61 24.82
C ALA A 229 14.21 9.73 23.67
N MET A 230 14.32 10.71 22.77
CA MET A 230 14.69 10.80 21.30
C MET A 230 15.76 11.79 20.66
N PRO A 231 16.16 11.73 19.36
CA PRO A 231 17.31 12.39 18.63
C PRO A 231 17.15 13.40 17.43
N LYS A 232 18.10 13.73 16.56
CA LYS A 232 18.49 14.97 15.83
C LYS A 232 18.89 15.07 14.32
N ARG A 233 19.17 16.24 13.70
CA ARG A 233 19.17 16.76 12.29
C ARG A 233 20.47 17.22 11.56
N ILE A 234 20.50 17.37 10.18
CA ILE A 234 21.61 17.84 9.28
C ILE A 234 21.16 18.82 8.14
N PRO A 235 22.00 19.72 7.52
CA PRO A 235 21.65 20.74 6.50
C PRO A 235 21.71 20.30 5.00
N ILE A 236 20.94 20.95 4.11
CA ILE A 236 20.55 20.46 2.75
C ILE A 236 21.09 21.29 1.55
N GLU A 237 21.58 22.50 1.76
CA GLU A 237 21.80 23.48 0.69
C GLU A 237 22.82 23.08 -0.40
N GLU A 238 23.78 22.18 -0.09
CA GLU A 238 24.82 21.77 -1.02
C GLU A 238 24.33 20.81 -2.13
N GLN A 239 23.29 20.02 -1.85
CA GLN A 239 22.80 19.00 -2.75
C GLN A 239 21.96 19.57 -3.90
N ILE A 240 21.19 20.61 -3.61
CA ILE A 240 20.31 21.24 -4.58
C ILE A 240 21.08 21.94 -5.72
N ALA A 241 22.30 22.43 -5.42
CA ALA A 241 23.11 23.18 -6.39
C ALA A 241 23.67 22.32 -7.54
N SER A 242 23.75 21.00 -7.38
CA SER A 242 24.39 20.09 -8.34
C SER A 242 23.42 19.23 -9.20
N HIS A 243 22.11 19.28 -8.93
CA HIS A 243 21.14 18.41 -9.62
C HIS A 243 20.54 19.03 -10.90
N HIS A 244 20.42 18.23 -11.95
CA HIS A 244 19.80 18.59 -13.23
C HIS A 244 18.41 17.97 -13.33
N PHE A 245 17.38 18.81 -13.43
CA PHE A 245 15.97 18.39 -13.52
C PHE A 245 15.58 18.14 -14.98
N ASN A 246 15.17 16.92 -15.33
CA ASN A 246 14.94 16.48 -16.72
C ASN A 246 13.46 16.31 -17.13
N GLU A 247 12.51 17.02 -16.55
CA GLU A 247 11.09 16.80 -16.87
C GLU A 247 10.53 17.72 -17.96
N LYS A 248 9.94 17.07 -18.97
CA LYS A 248 8.86 17.65 -19.78
C LYS A 248 7.56 17.04 -19.29
N GLY A 249 6.77 17.80 -18.51
CA GLY A 249 5.46 17.35 -18.07
C GLY A 249 4.49 17.28 -19.26
N GLU A 250 3.74 16.19 -19.35
CA GLU A 250 2.61 16.09 -20.28
C GLU A 250 1.49 17.04 -19.84
N GLU A 251 0.90 17.75 -20.80
CA GLU A 251 -0.19 18.67 -20.50
C GLU A 251 -1.53 17.93 -20.37
N ALA A 252 -2.17 18.09 -19.22
CA ALA A 252 -3.56 17.69 -19.03
C ALA A 252 -4.51 18.66 -19.76
N GLU A 253 -5.69 18.18 -20.18
CA GLU A 253 -6.71 19.08 -20.71
C GLU A 253 -7.26 20.00 -19.62
N ALA A 254 -7.77 21.18 -20.03
CA ALA A 254 -8.55 22.04 -19.16
C ALA A 254 -9.95 21.43 -18.98
N PHE A 255 -10.10 20.61 -17.94
CA PHE A 255 -11.38 19.94 -17.67
C PHE A 255 -12.30 20.82 -16.83
N ASP A 256 -13.53 21.06 -17.33
CA ASP A 256 -14.59 21.71 -16.56
C ASP A 256 -15.24 20.69 -15.60
N ASN A 257 -15.10 20.93 -14.30
CA ASN A 257 -15.63 20.06 -13.24
C ASN A 257 -17.13 20.27 -12.97
N SER A 258 -17.83 21.10 -13.74
CA SER A 258 -19.27 21.28 -13.58
C SER A 258 -20.03 19.96 -13.84
N GLN A 259 -21.08 19.73 -13.05
CA GLN A 259 -21.95 18.56 -13.23
C GLN A 259 -22.55 18.49 -14.64
N GLN A 260 -22.79 19.64 -15.23
CA GLN A 260 -23.32 19.74 -16.59
C GLN A 260 -22.31 19.19 -17.61
N ASN A 261 -21.03 19.56 -17.52
CA ASN A 261 -19.98 19.05 -18.41
C ASN A 261 -19.73 17.55 -18.18
N ILE A 262 -19.65 17.13 -16.92
CA ILE A 262 -19.49 15.70 -16.57
C ILE A 262 -20.61 14.89 -17.19
N ASN A 263 -21.87 15.29 -17.02
CA ASN A 263 -23.02 14.60 -17.58
C ASN A 263 -23.01 14.59 -19.11
N ALA A 264 -22.61 15.69 -19.73
CA ALA A 264 -22.56 15.80 -21.19
C ALA A 264 -21.44 14.93 -21.81
N ARG A 265 -20.32 14.75 -21.11
CA ARG A 265 -19.17 13.98 -21.57
C ARG A 265 -19.22 12.51 -21.18
N THR A 266 -20.01 12.15 -20.16
CA THR A 266 -20.12 10.75 -19.72
C THR A 266 -21.03 9.97 -20.68
N GLU A 267 -20.44 9.01 -21.38
CA GLU A 267 -21.21 8.04 -22.17
C GLU A 267 -21.72 6.91 -21.26
N VAL A 268 -23.03 6.71 -21.21
CA VAL A 268 -23.64 5.61 -20.45
C VAL A 268 -24.14 4.56 -21.43
N VAL A 269 -23.58 3.35 -21.33
CA VAL A 269 -23.91 2.21 -22.20
C VAL A 269 -24.45 1.05 -21.36
N LYS A 270 -25.45 0.35 -21.86
CA LYS A 270 -25.90 -0.93 -21.30
C LYS A 270 -25.40 -2.07 -22.18
N THR A 271 -24.72 -3.04 -21.56
CA THR A 271 -24.24 -4.26 -22.25
C THR A 271 -24.72 -5.46 -21.46
N GLY A 272 -25.75 -6.14 -21.94
CA GLY A 272 -26.44 -7.19 -21.18
C GLY A 272 -27.08 -6.63 -19.92
N SER A 273 -26.76 -7.22 -18.77
CA SER A 273 -27.18 -6.78 -17.43
C SER A 273 -26.25 -5.71 -16.82
N MET A 274 -25.15 -5.34 -17.49
CA MET A 274 -24.18 -4.37 -16.99
C MET A 274 -24.49 -2.95 -17.45
N LYS A 275 -24.10 -1.99 -16.63
CA LYS A 275 -24.15 -0.56 -16.94
C LYS A 275 -22.73 0.01 -16.90
N LEU A 276 -22.34 0.64 -18.00
CA LEU A 276 -21.03 1.26 -18.15
C LEU A 276 -21.19 2.79 -18.17
N ALA A 277 -20.37 3.48 -17.40
CA ALA A 277 -20.23 4.93 -17.44
C ALA A 277 -18.80 5.27 -17.85
N LEU A 278 -18.61 5.90 -18.99
CA LEU A 278 -17.31 6.18 -19.58
C LEU A 278 -17.09 7.68 -19.71
N LEU A 279 -16.07 8.22 -19.03
CA LEU A 279 -15.71 9.62 -19.10
C LEU A 279 -14.24 9.77 -19.56
N PRO A 280 -14.00 9.74 -20.88
CA PRO A 280 -12.65 9.98 -21.40
C PRO A 280 -12.25 11.44 -21.22
N LYS A 281 -11.06 11.64 -20.64
CA LYS A 281 -10.42 12.95 -20.48
C LYS A 281 -8.90 12.81 -20.47
N LYS A 282 -8.18 13.77 -21.07
CA LYS A 282 -6.71 13.80 -20.95
C LYS A 282 -6.31 14.29 -19.57
N ASN A 283 -5.49 13.51 -18.90
CA ASN A 283 -4.88 13.89 -17.63
C ASN A 283 -3.35 13.66 -17.68
N ARG A 284 -2.66 14.19 -16.68
CA ARG A 284 -1.23 13.98 -16.56
C ARG A 284 -0.95 12.52 -16.22
N GLY A 285 0.08 11.92 -16.84
CA GLY A 285 0.45 10.52 -16.63
C GLY A 285 -0.48 9.51 -17.30
N GLU A 286 -1.35 9.94 -18.23
CA GLU A 286 -2.30 9.08 -18.96
C GLU A 286 -3.12 8.13 -18.05
N THR A 287 -3.37 8.54 -16.80
CA THR A 287 -4.01 7.70 -15.79
C THR A 287 -5.48 7.41 -16.10
N VAL A 288 -5.91 6.21 -15.76
CA VAL A 288 -7.29 5.75 -15.90
C VAL A 288 -7.76 5.15 -14.59
N THR A 289 -8.85 5.67 -14.05
CA THR A 289 -9.50 5.15 -12.83
C THR A 289 -10.69 4.29 -13.21
N VAL A 290 -10.81 3.14 -12.58
CA VAL A 290 -11.90 2.18 -12.76
C VAL A 290 -12.58 1.92 -11.44
N GLU A 291 -13.91 2.01 -11.43
CA GLU A 291 -14.78 1.61 -10.32
C GLU A 291 -15.73 0.53 -10.80
N ILE A 292 -15.76 -0.60 -10.11
CA ILE A 292 -16.61 -1.75 -10.41
C ILE A 292 -17.50 -2.03 -9.22
N ARG A 293 -18.78 -1.76 -9.35
CA ARG A 293 -19.76 -2.12 -8.35
C ARG A 293 -20.40 -3.46 -8.71
N LEU A 294 -20.02 -4.49 -7.97
CA LEU A 294 -20.63 -5.82 -8.11
C LEU A 294 -21.96 -5.89 -7.38
N ASN A 295 -22.99 -6.31 -8.08
CA ASN A 295 -24.30 -6.63 -7.54
C ASN A 295 -24.42 -8.15 -7.51
N ILE A 296 -24.08 -8.76 -6.38
CA ILE A 296 -24.06 -10.22 -6.18
C ILE A 296 -25.21 -10.66 -5.29
N GLY A 297 -25.86 -11.75 -5.67
CA GLY A 297 -26.92 -12.38 -4.89
C GLY A 297 -28.15 -11.48 -4.71
N ASN A 298 -28.99 -11.88 -3.76
CA ASN A 298 -30.16 -11.13 -3.30
C ASN A 298 -30.23 -11.20 -1.77
N ASP A 299 -31.16 -10.49 -1.15
CA ASP A 299 -31.28 -10.42 0.31
C ASP A 299 -31.33 -11.79 0.97
N ALA A 300 -31.98 -12.78 0.35
CA ALA A 300 -32.07 -14.15 0.90
C ALA A 300 -30.73 -14.89 0.80
N ALA A 301 -30.00 -14.78 -0.32
CA ALA A 301 -28.71 -15.40 -0.54
C ALA A 301 -27.60 -14.77 0.32
N LEU A 302 -27.70 -13.48 0.62
CA LEU A 302 -26.72 -12.72 1.39
C LEU A 302 -26.99 -12.74 2.91
N LYS A 303 -28.16 -13.20 3.35
CA LYS A 303 -28.52 -13.20 4.78
C LYS A 303 -27.58 -14.08 5.59
N GLY A 304 -26.93 -13.50 6.59
CA GLY A 304 -25.96 -14.17 7.46
C GLY A 304 -24.61 -14.50 6.81
N LYS A 305 -24.37 -14.03 5.58
CA LYS A 305 -23.20 -14.33 4.76
C LYS A 305 -22.17 -13.20 4.70
N GLN A 306 -22.15 -12.30 5.71
CA GLN A 306 -21.25 -11.15 5.71
C GLN A 306 -19.78 -11.56 5.75
N LEU A 307 -19.43 -12.61 6.53
CA LEU A 307 -18.04 -13.09 6.63
C LEU A 307 -17.63 -13.79 5.34
N GLU A 308 -18.49 -14.66 4.79
CA GLU A 308 -18.24 -15.33 3.50
C GLU A 308 -18.05 -14.29 2.39
N LYS A 309 -18.86 -13.22 2.37
CA LYS A 309 -18.72 -12.12 1.40
C LYS A 309 -17.37 -11.42 1.54
N THR A 310 -16.96 -11.06 2.75
CA THR A 310 -15.67 -10.41 3.01
C THR A 310 -14.49 -11.31 2.60
N LEU A 311 -14.55 -12.60 2.95
CA LEU A 311 -13.51 -13.54 2.57
C LEU A 311 -13.48 -13.83 1.08
N LEU A 312 -14.65 -13.87 0.43
CA LEU A 312 -14.77 -13.98 -1.02
C LEU A 312 -14.01 -12.84 -1.71
N GLU A 313 -14.29 -11.58 -1.35
CA GLU A 313 -13.62 -10.40 -1.93
C GLU A 313 -12.10 -10.49 -1.79
N MET A 314 -11.60 -10.95 -0.64
CA MET A 314 -10.16 -11.12 -0.40
C MET A 314 -9.57 -12.34 -1.14
N MET A 315 -10.36 -13.37 -1.42
CA MET A 315 -9.88 -14.60 -2.08
C MET A 315 -9.86 -14.49 -3.62
N LEU A 316 -10.60 -13.56 -4.22
CA LEU A 316 -10.65 -13.40 -5.69
C LEU A 316 -9.28 -13.11 -6.32
N THR A 317 -8.34 -12.60 -5.55
CA THR A 317 -6.96 -12.32 -5.97
C THR A 317 -5.93 -13.35 -5.50
N ARG A 318 -6.36 -14.41 -4.78
CA ARG A 318 -5.43 -15.38 -4.17
C ARG A 318 -5.11 -16.61 -5.03
N GLY A 319 -5.76 -16.75 -6.16
CA GLY A 319 -5.48 -17.80 -7.15
C GLY A 319 -6.61 -17.99 -8.13
N THR A 320 -6.25 -18.37 -9.34
CA THR A 320 -7.17 -18.89 -10.35
C THR A 320 -6.80 -20.34 -10.70
N LYS A 321 -7.46 -20.93 -11.69
CA LYS A 321 -7.08 -22.23 -12.23
C LYS A 321 -5.68 -22.26 -12.81
N ASP A 322 -5.23 -21.09 -13.36
CA ASP A 322 -4.02 -20.97 -14.16
C ASP A 322 -2.94 -20.14 -13.49
N LEU A 323 -3.28 -19.35 -12.46
CA LEU A 323 -2.38 -18.40 -11.82
C LEU A 323 -2.38 -18.57 -10.30
N THR A 324 -1.19 -18.57 -9.72
CA THR A 324 -0.93 -18.49 -8.29
C THR A 324 -1.12 -17.05 -7.79
N TYR A 325 -1.15 -16.86 -6.47
CA TYR A 325 -1.21 -15.54 -5.85
C TYR A 325 0.00 -14.66 -6.22
N GLU A 326 1.19 -15.26 -6.30
CA GLU A 326 2.42 -14.56 -6.71
C GLU A 326 2.33 -14.09 -8.17
N GLU A 327 1.89 -14.95 -9.08
CA GLU A 327 1.73 -14.59 -10.50
C GLU A 327 0.63 -13.55 -10.72
N ILE A 328 -0.44 -13.57 -9.90
CA ILE A 328 -1.46 -12.52 -9.91
C ILE A 328 -0.86 -11.18 -9.48
N SER A 329 -0.08 -11.16 -8.40
CA SER A 329 0.62 -9.96 -7.94
C SER A 329 1.59 -9.42 -9.00
N ASP A 330 2.35 -10.31 -9.68
CA ASP A 330 3.20 -9.91 -10.83
C ASP A 330 2.40 -9.25 -11.94
N ARG A 331 1.20 -9.79 -12.19
CA ARG A 331 0.34 -9.27 -13.25
C ARG A 331 -0.23 -7.90 -12.89
N PHE A 332 -0.59 -7.67 -11.61
CA PHE A 332 -0.98 -6.34 -11.11
C PHE A 332 0.12 -5.32 -11.38
N THR A 333 1.35 -5.64 -11.01
CA THR A 333 2.52 -4.78 -11.26
C THR A 333 2.73 -4.55 -12.76
N ALA A 334 2.73 -5.62 -13.57
CA ALA A 334 2.97 -5.52 -15.01
C ALA A 334 1.91 -4.68 -15.76
N LEU A 335 0.68 -4.67 -15.24
CA LEU A 335 -0.44 -3.89 -15.78
C LEU A 335 -0.61 -2.55 -15.08
N LYS A 336 0.30 -2.18 -14.19
CA LYS A 336 0.26 -0.96 -13.37
C LYS A 336 -1.09 -0.78 -12.66
N ILE A 337 -1.67 -1.88 -12.19
CA ILE A 337 -2.91 -1.84 -11.41
C ILE A 337 -2.57 -1.44 -9.99
N ASP A 338 -3.01 -0.26 -9.57
CA ASP A 338 -2.94 0.23 -8.20
C ASP A 338 -4.36 0.28 -7.62
N GLY A 339 -4.57 -0.39 -6.51
CA GLY A 339 -5.89 -0.59 -5.87
C GLY A 339 -6.29 -2.06 -5.79
N ASP A 340 -7.59 -2.31 -5.78
CA ASP A 340 -8.16 -3.66 -5.76
C ASP A 340 -8.95 -3.98 -7.04
N ILE A 341 -9.52 -5.19 -7.14
CA ILE A 341 -10.27 -5.61 -8.32
C ILE A 341 -11.59 -4.85 -8.53
N THR A 342 -12.04 -4.09 -7.55
CA THR A 342 -13.28 -3.30 -7.61
C THR A 342 -13.04 -1.81 -7.77
N SER A 343 -11.88 -1.32 -7.34
CA SER A 343 -11.47 0.09 -7.46
C SER A 343 -9.97 0.15 -7.71
N PHE A 344 -9.57 0.59 -8.88
CA PHE A 344 -8.15 0.67 -9.23
C PHE A 344 -7.85 1.79 -10.23
N THR A 345 -6.57 2.17 -10.26
CA THR A 345 -5.99 3.00 -11.31
C THR A 345 -5.01 2.19 -12.16
N THR A 346 -4.85 2.60 -13.40
CA THR A 346 -3.80 2.14 -14.32
C THR A 346 -3.53 3.26 -15.33
N ASP A 347 -2.78 3.00 -16.38
CA ASP A 347 -2.56 3.95 -17.46
C ASP A 347 -3.28 3.56 -18.76
N ARG A 348 -3.26 4.48 -19.74
CA ARG A 348 -3.88 4.31 -21.05
C ARG A 348 -3.41 3.06 -21.80
N ALA A 349 -2.13 2.72 -21.69
CA ALA A 349 -1.56 1.58 -22.41
C ALA A 349 -2.03 0.23 -21.86
N HIS A 350 -2.39 0.17 -20.58
CA HIS A 350 -2.69 -1.07 -19.88
C HIS A 350 -4.19 -1.27 -19.57
N ILE A 351 -5.03 -0.24 -19.67
CA ILE A 351 -6.43 -0.31 -19.24
C ILE A 351 -7.23 -1.47 -19.84
N ALA A 352 -7.08 -1.75 -21.12
CA ALA A 352 -7.82 -2.83 -21.78
C ALA A 352 -7.44 -4.21 -21.24
N ASP A 353 -6.15 -4.44 -21.03
CA ASP A 353 -5.62 -5.70 -20.49
C ASP A 353 -5.87 -5.81 -18.99
N ALA A 354 -5.83 -4.71 -18.25
CA ALA A 354 -6.21 -4.66 -16.84
C ALA A 354 -7.68 -5.07 -16.64
N LEU A 355 -8.61 -4.55 -17.45
CA LEU A 355 -10.02 -4.94 -17.40
C LEU A 355 -10.24 -6.42 -17.73
N ARG A 356 -9.53 -6.95 -18.74
CA ARG A 356 -9.61 -8.38 -19.10
C ARG A 356 -9.07 -9.24 -17.96
N PHE A 357 -7.97 -8.83 -17.36
CA PHE A 357 -7.36 -9.54 -16.26
C PHE A 357 -8.25 -9.55 -15.01
N VAL A 358 -8.75 -8.39 -14.59
CA VAL A 358 -9.63 -8.26 -13.42
C VAL A 358 -10.93 -9.04 -13.63
N GLY A 359 -11.55 -8.97 -14.82
CA GLY A 359 -12.72 -9.79 -15.15
C GLY A 359 -12.43 -11.29 -15.11
N GLY A 360 -11.23 -11.70 -15.55
CA GLY A 360 -10.75 -13.08 -15.44
C GLY A 360 -10.61 -13.54 -13.99
N LEU A 361 -10.01 -12.72 -13.12
CA LEU A 361 -9.89 -13.02 -11.69
C LEU A 361 -11.26 -13.22 -11.02
N MET A 362 -12.22 -12.37 -11.36
CA MET A 362 -13.58 -12.47 -10.81
C MET A 362 -14.31 -13.73 -11.26
N ARG A 363 -14.07 -14.20 -12.48
CA ARG A 363 -14.75 -15.38 -13.07
C ARG A 363 -14.06 -16.71 -12.73
N ASP A 364 -12.73 -16.72 -12.71
CA ASP A 364 -11.95 -17.97 -12.71
C ASP A 364 -11.26 -18.24 -11.35
N ALA A 365 -11.72 -17.58 -10.28
CA ALA A 365 -11.20 -17.77 -8.93
C ALA A 365 -11.25 -19.23 -8.47
N SER A 366 -10.14 -19.76 -7.93
CA SER A 366 -9.99 -21.16 -7.56
C SER A 366 -10.06 -21.46 -6.08
N PHE A 367 -9.94 -20.45 -5.22
CA PHE A 367 -9.98 -20.57 -3.75
C PHE A 367 -8.95 -21.56 -3.18
N PRO A 368 -7.64 -21.41 -3.42
CA PRO A 368 -6.63 -22.37 -2.94
C PRO A 368 -6.67 -22.47 -1.41
N LYS A 369 -6.72 -23.72 -0.90
CA LYS A 369 -6.87 -24.01 0.53
C LYS A 369 -5.75 -23.46 1.40
N ASP A 370 -4.52 -23.51 0.91
CA ASP A 370 -3.35 -22.96 1.59
C ASP A 370 -3.42 -21.43 1.69
N GLU A 371 -3.82 -20.75 0.63
CA GLU A 371 -4.03 -19.30 0.63
C GLU A 371 -5.21 -18.89 1.53
N PHE A 372 -6.30 -19.66 1.50
CA PHE A 372 -7.41 -19.46 2.43
C PHE A 372 -6.95 -19.61 3.89
N THR A 373 -6.17 -20.64 4.18
CA THR A 373 -5.66 -20.89 5.54
C THR A 373 -4.79 -19.72 6.03
N LYS A 374 -3.90 -19.19 5.17
CA LYS A 374 -3.09 -18.00 5.46
C LYS A 374 -3.99 -16.79 5.71
N LEU A 375 -4.95 -16.53 4.82
CA LEU A 375 -5.88 -15.42 4.93
C LEU A 375 -6.72 -15.49 6.21
N ALA A 376 -7.31 -16.65 6.52
CA ALA A 376 -8.13 -16.84 7.71
C ALA A 376 -7.33 -16.55 8.99
N ARG A 377 -6.06 -16.98 9.05
CA ARG A 377 -5.16 -16.64 10.16
C ARG A 377 -4.88 -15.14 10.25
N GLN A 378 -4.59 -14.49 9.12
CA GLN A 378 -4.36 -13.04 9.08
C GLN A 378 -5.59 -12.26 9.58
N VAL A 379 -6.78 -12.63 9.10
CA VAL A 379 -8.05 -12.02 9.50
C VAL A 379 -8.31 -12.24 10.99
N ALA A 380 -8.10 -13.46 11.49
CA ALA A 380 -8.26 -13.79 12.92
C ALA A 380 -7.32 -12.94 13.78
N THR A 381 -6.02 -12.96 13.48
CA THR A 381 -5.00 -12.24 14.26
C THR A 381 -5.22 -10.73 14.23
N SER A 382 -5.52 -10.18 13.04
CA SER A 382 -5.79 -8.74 12.90
C SER A 382 -7.02 -8.28 13.67
N ASN A 383 -8.11 -9.07 13.66
CA ASN A 383 -9.31 -8.69 14.42
C ASN A 383 -9.16 -8.96 15.92
N GLN A 384 -8.44 -10.01 16.32
CA GLN A 384 -8.09 -10.24 17.72
C GLN A 384 -7.31 -9.05 18.31
N ALA A 385 -6.32 -8.53 17.58
CA ALA A 385 -5.55 -7.37 18.01
C ALA A 385 -6.39 -6.08 18.15
N LYS A 386 -7.52 -5.99 17.45
CA LYS A 386 -8.43 -4.84 17.55
C LYS A 386 -9.30 -4.86 18.82
N LEU A 387 -9.46 -6.01 19.47
CA LEU A 387 -10.34 -6.14 20.64
C LEU A 387 -9.85 -5.38 21.87
N ASP A 388 -8.55 -5.05 21.91
CA ASP A 388 -7.98 -4.19 22.96
C ASP A 388 -7.80 -2.72 22.53
N ASN A 389 -8.27 -2.35 21.33
CA ASN A 389 -8.16 -0.98 20.82
C ASN A 389 -9.43 -0.18 21.20
N PRO A 390 -9.34 0.84 22.10
CA PRO A 390 -10.51 1.60 22.53
C PRO A 390 -11.27 2.28 21.39
N THR A 391 -10.56 2.77 20.37
CA THR A 391 -11.19 3.42 19.20
C THR A 391 -12.01 2.42 18.40
N THR A 392 -11.46 1.22 18.13
CA THR A 392 -12.19 0.15 17.43
C THR A 392 -13.42 -0.28 18.22
N LEU A 393 -13.28 -0.49 19.54
CA LEU A 393 -14.41 -0.87 20.39
C LEU A 393 -15.50 0.20 20.40
N ALA A 394 -15.14 1.48 20.43
CA ALA A 394 -16.10 2.57 20.34
C ALA A 394 -16.83 2.59 18.97
N ILE A 395 -16.10 2.40 17.87
CA ILE A 395 -16.69 2.30 16.53
C ILE A 395 -17.61 1.09 16.40
N ASP A 396 -17.20 -0.07 16.91
CA ASP A 396 -18.01 -1.29 16.89
C ASP A 396 -19.28 -1.13 17.75
N ALA A 397 -19.18 -0.52 18.92
CA ALA A 397 -20.33 -0.20 19.78
C ALA A 397 -21.28 0.80 19.10
N MET A 398 -20.75 1.85 18.48
CA MET A 398 -21.53 2.83 17.73
C MET A 398 -22.21 2.17 16.52
N SER A 399 -21.49 1.34 15.77
CA SER A 399 -22.04 0.62 14.62
C SER A 399 -23.19 -0.32 15.02
N ARG A 400 -23.08 -0.97 16.18
CA ARG A 400 -24.19 -1.78 16.74
C ARG A 400 -25.38 -0.92 17.14
N HIS A 401 -25.13 0.21 17.80
CA HIS A 401 -26.20 1.11 18.23
C HIS A 401 -27.02 1.65 17.06
N PHE A 402 -26.37 1.96 15.96
CA PHE A 402 -27.02 2.49 14.75
C PHE A 402 -27.45 1.40 13.76
N ARG A 403 -27.38 0.12 14.10
CA ARG A 403 -27.94 -0.95 13.26
C ARG A 403 -29.45 -0.76 13.10
N THR A 404 -29.87 -0.46 11.86
CA THR A 404 -31.29 -0.27 11.50
C THR A 404 -31.90 -1.50 10.85
N TYR A 405 -31.08 -2.50 10.51
CA TYR A 405 -31.48 -3.70 9.80
C TYR A 405 -31.58 -4.91 10.75
N PRO A 406 -32.46 -5.88 10.45
CA PRO A 406 -32.56 -7.12 11.22
C PRO A 406 -31.23 -7.87 11.35
N GLU A 407 -31.13 -8.74 12.34
CA GLU A 407 -29.96 -9.61 12.50
C GLU A 407 -29.74 -10.48 11.26
N GLY A 408 -28.48 -10.62 10.87
CA GLY A 408 -28.08 -11.35 9.67
C GLY A 408 -28.28 -10.60 8.35
N ASP A 409 -28.84 -9.39 8.35
CA ASP A 409 -28.95 -8.58 7.12
C ASP A 409 -27.55 -8.24 6.59
N ALA A 410 -27.36 -8.41 5.28
CA ALA A 410 -26.07 -8.20 4.61
C ALA A 410 -25.52 -6.77 4.74
N ARG A 411 -26.37 -5.79 5.03
CA ARG A 411 -26.00 -4.37 5.25
C ARG A 411 -25.44 -4.12 6.64
N ASN A 412 -25.61 -5.06 7.58
CA ASN A 412 -25.01 -4.95 8.90
C ASN A 412 -23.53 -5.37 8.85
N ARG A 413 -22.64 -4.47 9.20
CA ARG A 413 -21.22 -4.77 9.35
C ARG A 413 -20.99 -5.69 10.55
N LEU A 414 -20.13 -6.70 10.38
CA LEU A 414 -19.65 -7.51 11.50
C LEU A 414 -18.67 -6.70 12.35
N THR A 415 -18.75 -6.88 13.67
CA THR A 415 -17.75 -6.36 14.61
C THR A 415 -16.51 -7.26 14.62
N SER A 416 -15.40 -6.74 15.14
CA SER A 416 -14.17 -7.52 15.28
C SER A 416 -14.39 -8.80 16.09
N GLN A 417 -15.20 -8.77 17.15
CA GLN A 417 -15.56 -9.95 17.94
C GLN A 417 -16.36 -10.97 17.13
N GLU A 418 -17.37 -10.53 16.37
CA GLU A 418 -18.18 -11.43 15.53
C GLU A 418 -17.34 -12.11 14.45
N ILE A 419 -16.31 -11.43 13.93
CA ILE A 419 -15.36 -12.01 12.96
C ILE A 419 -14.50 -13.07 13.66
N VAL A 420 -13.92 -12.77 14.82
CA VAL A 420 -13.08 -13.70 15.58
C VAL A 420 -13.86 -14.97 15.95
N ASP A 421 -15.11 -14.83 16.40
CA ASP A 421 -15.95 -15.96 16.79
C ASP A 421 -16.26 -16.91 15.63
N ARG A 422 -16.34 -16.39 14.40
CA ARG A 422 -16.77 -17.17 13.21
C ARG A 422 -15.62 -17.68 12.36
N ILE A 423 -14.50 -16.93 12.27
CA ILE A 423 -13.44 -17.24 11.31
C ILE A 423 -12.79 -18.60 11.56
N GLY A 424 -12.70 -19.05 12.82
CA GLY A 424 -12.09 -20.33 13.18
C GLY A 424 -12.82 -21.57 12.65
N SER A 425 -14.11 -21.43 12.32
CA SER A 425 -14.94 -22.51 11.74
C SER A 425 -15.18 -22.36 10.23
N MET A 426 -14.67 -21.27 9.61
CA MET A 426 -14.84 -21.03 8.19
C MET A 426 -13.88 -21.87 7.35
N THR A 427 -14.35 -22.37 6.22
CA THR A 427 -13.54 -23.14 5.27
C THR A 427 -13.53 -22.55 3.88
N ASP A 428 -12.51 -22.88 3.08
CA ASP A 428 -12.40 -22.50 1.68
C ASP A 428 -13.59 -23.00 0.85
N GLU A 429 -14.05 -24.24 1.13
CA GLU A 429 -15.23 -24.79 0.46
C GLU A 429 -16.51 -23.99 0.73
N GLN A 430 -16.67 -23.45 1.95
CA GLN A 430 -17.82 -22.60 2.27
C GLN A 430 -17.78 -21.28 1.51
N VAL A 431 -16.62 -20.65 1.40
CA VAL A 431 -16.44 -19.41 0.65
C VAL A 431 -16.61 -19.67 -0.85
N LYS A 432 -16.07 -20.78 -1.35
CA LYS A 432 -16.28 -21.20 -2.74
C LYS A 432 -17.74 -21.51 -3.06
N ALA A 433 -18.43 -22.24 -2.20
CA ALA A 433 -19.86 -22.51 -2.37
C ALA A 433 -20.69 -21.21 -2.36
N PHE A 434 -20.33 -20.25 -1.54
CA PHE A 434 -20.94 -18.94 -1.55
C PHE A 434 -20.68 -18.22 -2.88
N TYR A 435 -19.43 -18.17 -3.35
CA TYR A 435 -19.09 -17.64 -4.67
C TYR A 435 -19.93 -18.30 -5.78
N ASP A 436 -19.95 -19.62 -5.86
CA ASP A 436 -20.71 -20.35 -6.87
C ASP A 436 -22.22 -20.01 -6.83
N SER A 437 -22.75 -19.71 -5.63
CA SER A 437 -24.19 -19.38 -5.46
C SER A 437 -24.54 -17.96 -5.88
N VAL A 438 -23.62 -17.00 -5.80
CA VAL A 438 -23.94 -15.57 -6.03
C VAL A 438 -23.37 -15.02 -7.34
N PHE A 439 -22.26 -15.58 -7.86
CA PHE A 439 -21.60 -15.08 -9.06
C PHE A 439 -22.31 -15.47 -10.36
N GLN A 440 -23.05 -16.58 -10.40
CA GLN A 440 -23.83 -16.98 -11.59
C GLN A 440 -24.90 -15.98 -12.01
N THR A 441 -25.38 -15.16 -11.07
CA THR A 441 -26.40 -14.11 -11.30
C THR A 441 -25.88 -12.71 -11.04
N ALA A 442 -24.56 -12.57 -10.89
CA ALA A 442 -23.93 -11.29 -10.63
C ALA A 442 -24.09 -10.33 -11.81
N THR A 443 -24.26 -9.06 -11.49
CA THR A 443 -24.19 -7.96 -12.46
C THR A 443 -23.19 -6.94 -12.00
N ALA A 444 -22.70 -6.09 -12.90
CA ALA A 444 -21.76 -5.05 -12.56
C ALA A 444 -22.19 -3.69 -13.13
N ASP A 445 -22.04 -2.65 -12.32
CA ASP A 445 -21.96 -1.28 -12.80
C ASP A 445 -20.48 -0.89 -12.85
N ILE A 446 -19.99 -0.45 -14.00
CA ILE A 446 -18.56 -0.13 -14.20
C ILE A 446 -18.45 1.33 -14.62
N ALA A 447 -17.63 2.10 -13.91
CA ALA A 447 -17.27 3.45 -14.29
C ALA A 447 -15.77 3.51 -14.65
N VAL A 448 -15.45 4.17 -15.78
CA VAL A 448 -14.07 4.39 -16.21
C VAL A 448 -13.89 5.87 -16.52
N VAL A 449 -12.90 6.47 -15.87
CA VAL A 449 -12.58 7.89 -15.96
C VAL A 449 -11.08 8.08 -16.22
N GLY A 450 -10.70 8.87 -17.21
CA GLY A 450 -9.30 9.15 -17.47
C GLY A 450 -8.92 9.17 -18.95
N ASP A 451 -7.65 8.97 -19.25
CA ASP A 451 -7.14 8.99 -20.63
C ASP A 451 -7.19 7.58 -21.24
N PHE A 452 -8.26 7.28 -21.96
CA PHE A 452 -8.45 5.98 -22.60
C PHE A 452 -9.23 6.08 -23.92
N ASP A 453 -9.15 5.03 -24.75
CA ASP A 453 -10.04 4.86 -25.92
C ASP A 453 -11.33 4.15 -25.49
N PRO A 454 -12.49 4.80 -25.61
CA PRO A 454 -13.79 4.18 -25.26
C PRO A 454 -14.09 2.89 -26.05
N LYS A 455 -13.58 2.71 -27.25
CA LYS A 455 -13.80 1.51 -28.05
C LYS A 455 -13.04 0.31 -27.49
N GLU A 456 -11.77 0.52 -27.11
CA GLU A 456 -10.92 -0.52 -26.51
C GLU A 456 -11.47 -0.96 -25.14
N VAL A 457 -11.88 0.01 -24.31
CA VAL A 457 -12.46 -0.27 -23.00
C VAL A 457 -13.78 -1.04 -23.14
N LYS A 458 -14.68 -0.65 -24.04
CA LYS A 458 -15.92 -1.39 -24.30
C LYS A 458 -15.67 -2.81 -24.78
N ALA A 459 -14.69 -3.01 -25.67
CA ALA A 459 -14.32 -4.33 -26.15
C ALA A 459 -13.75 -5.20 -25.00
N ALA A 460 -12.85 -4.66 -24.21
CA ALA A 460 -12.27 -5.36 -23.06
C ALA A 460 -13.32 -5.79 -22.04
N ILE A 461 -14.28 -4.91 -21.72
CA ILE A 461 -15.38 -5.22 -20.81
C ILE A 461 -16.31 -6.28 -21.41
N ALA A 462 -16.66 -6.18 -22.69
CA ALA A 462 -17.48 -7.18 -23.36
C ALA A 462 -16.82 -8.57 -23.37
N ASP A 463 -15.50 -8.63 -23.56
CA ASP A 463 -14.73 -9.89 -23.54
C ASP A 463 -14.68 -10.55 -22.16
N SER A 464 -14.70 -9.77 -21.09
CA SER A 464 -14.33 -10.25 -19.75
C SER A 464 -15.50 -10.37 -18.80
N PHE A 465 -16.53 -9.53 -18.93
CA PHE A 465 -17.63 -9.43 -17.97
C PHE A 465 -18.98 -9.90 -18.54
N THR A 466 -19.08 -10.22 -19.82
CA THR A 466 -20.36 -10.66 -20.43
C THR A 466 -20.42 -12.16 -20.76
N LYS A 467 -19.36 -12.92 -20.50
CA LYS A 467 -19.28 -14.36 -20.80
C LYS A 467 -19.54 -15.22 -19.59
#